data_a42ee98304a98b9f2df43196480a5756
#
_entry.id   a42ee98304a98b9f2df43196480a5756
#
_cell.length_a   1.000
_cell.length_b   1.000
_cell.length_c   1.000
_cell.angle_alpha   90.00
_cell.angle_beta   90.00
_cell.angle_gamma   90.00
#
_symmetry.space_group_name_H-M   'P 1'
#
loop_
_entity.id
_entity.type
_entity.pdbx_description
1 polymer ?
#
loop_
_entity_poly.entity_id
_entity_poly.type
_entity_poly.pdbx_seq_one_letter_code
_entity_poly.pdbx_strand_id
1 'polypeptide(L)'
;MNALKNLSLILLLSLAFTGCHNKSSKINDFNLLLYAPEYASGFDIKGAGGKESVLITVRNPWQGADSVTTWLFIVRNGEEVPEGFAGQVLKGDAKRIVAMSSTHIAMLDAIGEVRCITGVSGIDYISNPDIQARRDSIGDVGYEGNINYELLLSLDPDLVLLYGVNGASAVSYTHLTLPTILRV
;
A
#
# COMPACT_ATOMS: atom_id res chain seq x y z
N MET A 1 50.04 -7.98 34.86
CA MET A 1 49.41 -8.82 33.84
C MET A 1 47.89 -8.64 33.74
N ASN A 2 47.20 -8.31 34.84
CA ASN A 2 45.75 -8.13 34.89
C ASN A 2 45.27 -6.76 34.31
N ALA A 3 46.06 -5.68 34.42
CA ALA A 3 45.71 -4.37 33.88
C ALA A 3 45.65 -4.34 32.35
N LEU A 4 46.57 -5.06 31.69
CA LEU A 4 46.59 -5.15 30.22
C LEU A 4 45.38 -5.95 29.65
N LYS A 5 44.95 -6.99 30.38
CA LYS A 5 43.76 -7.77 30.04
C LYS A 5 42.47 -6.97 30.19
N ASN A 6 42.38 -6.18 31.24
CA ASN A 6 41.21 -5.31 31.46
C ASN A 6 41.13 -4.17 30.45
N LEU A 7 42.28 -3.60 30.02
CA LEU A 7 42.34 -2.58 28.99
C LEU A 7 41.93 -3.13 27.62
N SER A 8 42.35 -4.35 27.28
CA SER A 8 41.94 -5.04 26.04
C SER A 8 40.45 -5.37 26.05
N LEU A 9 39.86 -5.75 27.17
CA LEU A 9 38.44 -6.04 27.32
C LEU A 9 37.58 -4.79 27.15
N ILE A 10 38.01 -3.65 27.70
CA ILE A 10 37.33 -2.35 27.58
C ILE A 10 37.40 -1.85 26.12
N LEU A 11 38.52 -2.05 25.43
CA LEU A 11 38.68 -1.68 24.02
C LEU A 11 37.80 -2.54 23.09
N LEU A 12 37.64 -3.84 23.40
CA LEU A 12 36.74 -4.73 22.64
C LEU A 12 35.26 -4.38 22.86
N LEU A 13 34.90 -3.94 24.08
CA LEU A 13 33.53 -3.55 24.41
C LEU A 13 33.11 -2.23 23.76
N SER A 14 34.06 -1.32 23.52
CA SER A 14 33.78 -0.01 22.86
C SER A 14 33.54 -0.14 21.36
N LEU A 15 34.02 -1.20 20.69
CA LEU A 15 33.75 -1.46 19.28
C LEU A 15 32.36 -2.06 19.00
N ALA A 16 31.66 -2.53 20.03
CA ALA A 16 30.31 -3.12 19.86
C ALA A 16 29.18 -2.09 19.78
N PHE A 17 29.46 -0.80 20.01
CA PHE A 17 28.47 0.27 19.99
C PHE A 17 28.45 1.11 18.70
N THR A 18 29.10 0.68 17.63
CA THR A 18 28.82 1.25 16.30
C THR A 18 27.47 0.70 15.81
N GLY A 19 26.40 1.05 16.51
CA GLY A 19 25.04 0.84 16.05
C GLY A 19 24.89 1.54 14.71
N CYS A 20 24.46 0.81 13.70
CA CYS A 20 23.99 1.39 12.45
C CYS A 20 22.91 2.43 12.80
N HIS A 21 23.28 3.70 12.76
CA HIS A 21 22.32 4.79 12.83
C HIS A 21 21.60 4.79 11.48
N ASN A 22 20.50 4.08 11.43
CA ASN A 22 19.62 4.06 10.26
C ASN A 22 19.07 5.50 10.17
N LYS A 23 19.65 6.31 9.28
CA LYS A 23 19.12 7.65 9.03
C LYS A 23 17.71 7.48 8.51
N SER A 24 16.71 7.90 9.29
CA SER A 24 15.33 8.03 8.83
C SER A 24 15.34 8.77 7.50
N SER A 25 14.79 8.15 6.46
CA SER A 25 14.68 8.76 5.13
C SER A 25 13.69 9.92 5.20
N LYS A 26 13.96 10.98 4.44
CA LYS A 26 13.02 12.08 4.26
C LYS A 26 12.26 11.88 2.96
N ILE A 27 11.03 12.37 2.91
CA ILE A 27 10.22 12.29 1.69
C ILE A 27 10.91 12.92 0.47
N ASN A 28 11.70 13.97 0.69
CA ASN A 28 12.45 14.67 -0.34
C ASN A 28 13.62 13.85 -0.93
N ASP A 29 14.01 12.75 -0.29
CA ASP A 29 15.04 11.85 -0.81
C ASP A 29 14.49 11.03 -2.01
N PHE A 30 13.15 10.89 -2.10
CA PHE A 30 12.45 10.21 -3.19
C PHE A 30 12.26 11.16 -4.39
N ASN A 31 13.36 11.49 -5.05
CA ASN A 31 13.41 12.43 -6.17
C ASN A 31 13.87 11.81 -7.50
N LEU A 32 14.30 10.54 -7.47
CA LEU A 32 14.70 9.82 -8.67
C LEU A 32 13.46 9.35 -9.42
N LEU A 33 13.17 9.91 -10.59
CA LEU A 33 12.06 9.50 -11.42
C LEU A 33 12.31 8.08 -11.96
N LEU A 34 11.49 7.11 -11.52
CA LEU A 34 11.54 5.72 -11.97
C LEU A 34 10.61 5.49 -13.15
N TYR A 35 9.44 6.12 -13.13
CA TYR A 35 8.43 5.99 -14.17
C TYR A 35 7.58 7.26 -14.27
N ALA A 36 7.42 7.75 -15.50
CA ALA A 36 6.42 8.73 -15.88
C ALA A 36 5.64 8.18 -17.07
N PRO A 37 4.31 8.06 -16.98
CA PRO A 37 3.52 7.50 -18.08
C PRO A 37 3.57 8.41 -19.29
N GLU A 38 3.62 7.81 -20.49
CA GLU A 38 3.64 8.54 -21.75
C GLU A 38 2.29 9.19 -22.07
N TYR A 39 1.18 8.51 -21.72
CA TYR A 39 -0.18 8.94 -22.06
C TYR A 39 -0.99 9.45 -20.86
N ALA A 40 -0.68 8.99 -19.66
CA ALA A 40 -1.36 9.40 -18.44
C ALA A 40 -0.53 10.44 -17.70
N SER A 41 -0.93 11.71 -17.72
CA SER A 41 -0.20 12.81 -17.07
C SER A 41 -0.44 12.93 -15.57
N GLY A 42 -1.37 12.13 -15.02
CA GLY A 42 -1.88 12.29 -13.64
C GLY A 42 -0.99 11.72 -12.55
N PHE A 43 0.04 10.91 -12.85
CA PHE A 43 0.88 10.32 -11.80
C PHE A 43 2.34 10.14 -12.22
N ASP A 44 3.20 9.97 -11.23
CA ASP A 44 4.57 9.53 -11.40
C ASP A 44 4.99 8.57 -10.27
N ILE A 45 6.06 7.80 -10.53
CA ILE A 45 6.66 6.90 -9.56
C ILE A 45 8.11 7.32 -9.36
N LYS A 46 8.47 7.59 -8.11
CA LYS A 46 9.81 8.02 -7.72
C LYS A 46 10.44 7.07 -6.71
N GLY A 47 11.74 6.95 -6.81
CA GLY A 47 12.58 6.24 -5.85
C GLY A 47 13.62 7.16 -5.20
N ALA A 48 14.43 6.56 -4.34
CA ALA A 48 15.59 7.20 -3.73
C ALA A 48 16.84 6.34 -3.94
N GLY A 49 18.00 6.96 -4.06
CA GLY A 49 19.26 6.25 -4.25
C GLY A 49 19.53 5.23 -3.12
N GLY A 50 19.78 3.96 -3.48
CA GLY A 50 20.03 2.89 -2.52
C GLY A 50 18.80 2.40 -1.75
N LYS A 51 17.59 2.77 -2.18
CA LYS A 51 16.31 2.32 -1.63
C LYS A 51 15.52 1.54 -2.67
N GLU A 52 14.74 0.54 -2.20
CA GLU A 52 13.82 -0.22 -3.03
C GLU A 52 12.38 0.28 -2.92
N SER A 53 12.06 0.95 -1.81
CA SER A 53 10.76 1.60 -1.62
C SER A 53 10.51 2.67 -2.66
N VAL A 54 9.25 2.88 -3.00
CA VAL A 54 8.84 3.84 -4.02
C VAL A 54 7.74 4.76 -3.52
N LEU A 55 7.74 5.98 -4.05
CA LEU A 55 6.70 6.99 -3.84
C LEU A 55 5.91 7.15 -5.13
N ILE A 56 4.62 6.91 -5.06
CA ILE A 56 3.67 7.20 -6.12
C ILE A 56 2.98 8.52 -5.77
N THR A 57 3.06 9.47 -6.70
CA THR A 57 2.36 10.75 -6.59
C THR A 57 1.24 10.79 -7.60
N VAL A 58 0.01 11.01 -7.17
CA VAL A 58 -1.16 11.15 -8.04
C VAL A 58 -1.70 12.57 -7.92
N ARG A 59 -1.86 13.24 -9.07
CA ARG A 59 -2.36 14.61 -9.17
C ARG A 59 -3.74 14.61 -9.78
N ASN A 60 -4.61 15.45 -9.24
CA ASN A 60 -5.97 15.62 -9.72
C ASN A 60 -6.67 14.25 -9.94
N PRO A 61 -6.79 13.41 -8.89
CA PRO A 61 -7.17 11.99 -9.00
C PRO A 61 -8.61 11.74 -9.47
N TRP A 62 -9.44 12.79 -9.56
CA TRP A 62 -10.81 12.70 -10.11
C TRP A 62 -11.16 13.97 -10.89
N GLN A 63 -12.20 13.91 -11.68
CA GLN A 63 -12.67 15.06 -12.44
C GLN A 63 -13.12 16.21 -11.51
N GLY A 64 -12.57 17.40 -11.72
CA GLY A 64 -12.78 18.58 -10.87
C GLY A 64 -11.90 18.64 -9.62
N ALA A 65 -10.94 17.75 -9.48
CA ALA A 65 -9.95 17.78 -8.38
C ALA A 65 -8.78 18.71 -8.72
N ASP A 66 -9.04 20.02 -8.82
CA ASP A 66 -8.00 20.99 -9.14
C ASP A 66 -7.04 21.16 -7.95
N SER A 67 -5.73 21.02 -8.23
CA SER A 67 -4.66 21.17 -7.24
C SER A 67 -4.66 20.13 -6.10
N VAL A 68 -5.36 19.00 -6.27
CA VAL A 68 -5.32 17.90 -5.32
C VAL A 68 -4.15 16.96 -5.66
N THR A 69 -3.35 16.65 -4.66
CA THR A 69 -2.26 15.66 -4.79
C THR A 69 -2.39 14.64 -3.67
N THR A 70 -2.30 13.36 -4.04
CA THR A 70 -2.27 12.25 -3.10
C THR A 70 -0.99 11.45 -3.28
N TRP A 71 -0.57 10.79 -2.20
CA TRP A 71 0.67 10.02 -2.17
C TRP A 71 0.42 8.62 -1.66
N LEU A 72 1.02 7.64 -2.32
CA LEU A 72 1.14 6.28 -1.85
C LEU A 72 2.61 5.93 -1.71
N PHE A 73 3.03 5.51 -0.53
CA PHE A 73 4.37 5.01 -0.28
C PHE A 73 4.34 3.49 -0.21
N ILE A 74 5.09 2.82 -1.07
CA ILE A 74 5.22 1.36 -1.07
C ILE A 74 6.53 1.01 -0.39
N VAL A 75 6.44 0.45 0.80
CA VAL A 75 7.60 -0.02 1.57
C VAL A 75 8.09 -1.32 0.95
N ARG A 76 9.37 -1.39 0.65
CA ARG A 76 10.04 -2.61 0.20
C ARG A 76 11.21 -2.93 1.11
N ASN A 77 11.57 -4.20 1.14
CA ASN A 77 12.76 -4.72 1.83
C ASN A 77 12.88 -4.32 3.32
N GLY A 78 11.73 -4.14 4.00
CA GLY A 78 11.70 -3.74 5.41
C GLY A 78 12.18 -2.31 5.68
N GLU A 79 12.24 -1.46 4.66
CA GLU A 79 12.62 -0.06 4.84
C GLU A 79 11.58 0.71 5.65
N GLU A 80 12.03 1.80 6.26
CA GLU A 80 11.16 2.64 7.06
C GLU A 80 10.40 3.66 6.18
N VAL A 81 9.17 3.95 6.58
CA VAL A 81 8.39 5.06 6.00
C VAL A 81 9.08 6.37 6.36
N PRO A 82 9.20 7.33 5.43
CA PRO A 82 9.79 8.64 5.71
C PRO A 82 9.09 9.34 6.86
N GLU A 83 9.87 9.97 7.74
CA GLU A 83 9.35 10.71 8.88
C GLU A 83 8.39 11.83 8.43
N GLY A 84 7.24 11.92 9.09
CA GLY A 84 6.21 12.92 8.75
C GLY A 84 5.43 12.64 7.47
N PHE A 85 5.55 11.45 6.87
CA PHE A 85 4.77 11.09 5.70
C PHE A 85 3.27 11.01 6.02
N ALA A 86 2.46 11.81 5.31
CA ALA A 86 1.01 11.92 5.53
C ALA A 86 0.16 11.22 4.45
N GLY A 87 0.78 10.47 3.53
CA GLY A 87 0.09 9.70 2.48
C GLY A 87 -0.30 8.30 2.94
N GLN A 88 -0.82 7.52 2.01
CA GLN A 88 -1.11 6.10 2.23
C GLN A 88 0.18 5.27 2.21
N VAL A 89 0.21 4.19 2.97
CA VAL A 89 1.37 3.30 3.05
C VAL A 89 0.95 1.87 2.76
N LEU A 90 1.56 1.27 1.74
CA LEU A 90 1.47 -0.16 1.46
C LEU A 90 2.77 -0.84 1.93
N LYS A 91 2.66 -1.83 2.80
CA LYS A 91 3.82 -2.55 3.34
C LYS A 91 4.07 -3.82 2.52
N GLY A 92 5.00 -3.75 1.60
CA GLY A 92 5.34 -4.86 0.70
C GLY A 92 4.36 -4.99 -0.48
N ASP A 93 4.27 -6.20 -1.02
CA ASP A 93 3.35 -6.51 -2.11
C ASP A 93 1.94 -6.80 -1.57
N ALA A 94 0.92 -6.28 -2.25
CA ALA A 94 -0.46 -6.57 -1.92
C ALA A 94 -0.81 -8.01 -2.31
N LYS A 95 -0.94 -8.89 -1.34
CA LYS A 95 -1.29 -10.32 -1.54
C LYS A 95 -2.73 -10.64 -1.22
N ARG A 96 -3.37 -9.78 -0.43
CA ARG A 96 -4.78 -9.88 -0.05
C ARG A 96 -5.47 -8.60 -0.47
N ILE A 97 -6.20 -8.66 -1.56
CA ILE A 97 -6.86 -7.50 -2.15
C ILE A 97 -8.37 -7.69 -2.04
N VAL A 98 -9.05 -6.65 -1.58
CA VAL A 98 -10.50 -6.54 -1.68
C VAL A 98 -10.84 -5.61 -2.84
N ALA A 99 -11.55 -6.12 -3.85
CA ALA A 99 -11.92 -5.39 -5.05
C ALA A 99 -13.42 -5.03 -5.01
N MET A 100 -13.74 -3.75 -4.78
CA MET A 100 -15.11 -3.28 -4.61
C MET A 100 -15.84 -3.00 -5.93
N SER A 101 -15.29 -3.45 -7.07
CA SER A 101 -15.90 -3.27 -8.39
C SER A 101 -15.41 -4.36 -9.35
N SER A 102 -16.27 -4.78 -10.27
CA SER A 102 -15.90 -5.66 -11.39
C SER A 102 -14.80 -5.04 -12.28
N THR A 103 -14.73 -3.72 -12.36
CA THR A 103 -13.65 -3.01 -13.07
C THR A 103 -12.29 -3.26 -12.41
N HIS A 104 -12.22 -3.20 -11.08
CA HIS A 104 -10.99 -3.51 -10.35
C HIS A 104 -10.54 -4.95 -10.55
N ILE A 105 -11.51 -5.89 -10.58
CA ILE A 105 -11.24 -7.30 -10.86
C ILE A 105 -10.65 -7.45 -12.26
N ALA A 106 -11.26 -6.81 -13.27
CA ALA A 106 -10.77 -6.86 -14.65
C ALA A 106 -9.36 -6.26 -14.80
N MET A 107 -9.03 -5.19 -14.05
CA MET A 107 -7.68 -4.61 -14.03
C MET A 107 -6.66 -5.58 -13.43
N LEU A 108 -7.00 -6.23 -12.29
CA LEU A 108 -6.13 -7.21 -11.67
C LEU A 108 -5.94 -8.46 -12.53
N ASP A 109 -6.99 -8.89 -13.21
CA ASP A 109 -6.95 -10.01 -14.15
C ASP A 109 -6.04 -9.70 -15.36
N ALA A 110 -6.17 -8.49 -15.92
CA ALA A 110 -5.35 -8.03 -17.05
C ALA A 110 -3.84 -8.01 -16.75
N ILE A 111 -3.45 -7.83 -15.49
CA ILE A 111 -2.04 -7.89 -15.06
C ILE A 111 -1.64 -9.24 -14.45
N GLY A 112 -2.54 -10.24 -14.47
CA GLY A 112 -2.29 -11.60 -13.98
C GLY A 112 -2.40 -11.75 -12.45
N GLU A 113 -2.93 -10.75 -11.74
CA GLU A 113 -2.96 -10.72 -10.26
C GLU A 113 -4.35 -11.00 -9.67
N VAL A 114 -5.27 -11.59 -10.44
CA VAL A 114 -6.62 -11.94 -9.99
C VAL A 114 -6.62 -12.87 -8.75
N ARG A 115 -5.56 -13.66 -8.59
CA ARG A 115 -5.41 -14.59 -7.46
C ARG A 115 -5.17 -13.92 -6.12
N CYS A 116 -4.71 -12.67 -6.12
CA CYS A 116 -4.56 -11.87 -4.91
C CYS A 116 -5.90 -11.39 -4.34
N ILE A 117 -7.01 -11.56 -5.08
CA ILE A 117 -8.34 -11.15 -4.62
C ILE A 117 -8.84 -12.14 -3.57
N THR A 118 -9.10 -11.62 -2.36
CA THR A 118 -9.64 -12.35 -1.21
C THR A 118 -11.06 -11.91 -0.84
N GLY A 119 -11.48 -10.75 -1.34
CA GLY A 119 -12.83 -10.24 -1.13
C GLY A 119 -13.31 -9.41 -2.31
N VAL A 120 -14.62 -9.40 -2.50
CA VAL A 120 -15.29 -8.69 -3.58
C VAL A 120 -16.60 -8.06 -3.10
N SER A 121 -17.13 -7.13 -3.89
CA SER A 121 -18.45 -6.55 -3.70
C SER A 121 -19.45 -7.25 -4.61
N GLY A 122 -20.41 -7.98 -4.03
CA GLY A 122 -21.51 -8.61 -4.75
C GLY A 122 -21.07 -9.75 -5.68
N ILE A 123 -20.58 -10.84 -5.11
CA ILE A 123 -19.99 -11.98 -5.84
C ILE A 123 -20.92 -12.58 -6.90
N ASP A 124 -22.24 -12.49 -6.73
CA ASP A 124 -23.22 -12.99 -7.69
C ASP A 124 -23.27 -12.20 -8.99
N TYR A 125 -22.76 -10.95 -8.99
CA TYR A 125 -22.71 -10.08 -10.16
C TYR A 125 -21.36 -10.13 -10.89
N ILE A 126 -20.41 -10.94 -10.42
CA ILE A 126 -19.07 -11.03 -10.97
C ILE A 126 -19.01 -12.19 -11.96
N SER A 127 -18.71 -11.91 -13.22
CA SER A 127 -18.62 -12.91 -14.29
C SER A 127 -17.21 -13.46 -14.52
N ASN A 128 -16.19 -12.95 -13.80
CA ASN A 128 -14.82 -13.43 -13.97
C ASN A 128 -14.71 -14.92 -13.57
N PRO A 129 -14.20 -15.81 -14.45
CA PRO A 129 -14.20 -17.24 -14.22
C PRO A 129 -13.32 -17.68 -13.05
N ASP A 130 -12.18 -17.01 -12.82
CA ASP A 130 -11.28 -17.33 -11.71
C ASP A 130 -11.93 -16.98 -10.35
N ILE A 131 -12.67 -15.88 -10.28
CA ILE A 131 -13.44 -15.51 -9.09
C ILE A 131 -14.55 -16.53 -8.86
N GLN A 132 -15.32 -16.88 -9.89
CA GLN A 132 -16.42 -17.85 -9.75
C GLN A 132 -15.92 -19.25 -9.38
N ALA A 133 -14.79 -19.69 -9.89
CA ALA A 133 -14.19 -20.97 -9.52
C ALA A 133 -13.74 -21.03 -8.03
N ARG A 134 -13.49 -19.88 -7.42
CA ARG A 134 -13.06 -19.77 -6.01
C ARG A 134 -14.10 -19.11 -5.11
N ARG A 135 -15.36 -18.99 -5.55
CA ARG A 135 -16.38 -18.20 -4.85
C ARG A 135 -16.55 -18.57 -3.37
N ASP A 136 -16.41 -19.85 -3.02
CA ASP A 136 -16.57 -20.33 -1.64
C ASP A 136 -15.41 -19.91 -0.71
N SER A 137 -14.30 -19.46 -1.28
CA SER A 137 -13.10 -18.98 -0.57
C SER A 137 -12.92 -17.46 -0.64
N ILE A 138 -13.75 -16.76 -1.39
CA ILE A 138 -13.70 -15.30 -1.54
C ILE A 138 -14.83 -14.69 -0.70
N GLY A 139 -14.49 -13.71 0.14
CA GLY A 139 -15.47 -13.00 0.94
C GLY A 139 -16.33 -12.07 0.10
N ASP A 140 -17.66 -12.20 0.19
CA ASP A 140 -18.58 -11.21 -0.34
C ASP A 140 -18.81 -10.12 0.72
N VAL A 141 -18.11 -9.00 0.60
CA VAL A 141 -18.20 -7.90 1.56
C VAL A 141 -19.43 -7.00 1.35
N GLY A 142 -20.35 -7.41 0.46
CA GLY A 142 -21.52 -6.60 0.14
C GLY A 142 -21.23 -5.42 -0.76
N TYR A 143 -22.21 -4.54 -0.93
CA TYR A 143 -22.11 -3.39 -1.84
C TYR A 143 -22.61 -2.11 -1.16
N GLU A 144 -22.49 -1.00 -1.85
CA GLU A 144 -22.82 0.34 -1.36
C GLU A 144 -24.12 0.39 -0.54
N GLY A 145 -24.01 0.93 0.68
CA GLY A 145 -25.10 0.97 1.64
C GLY A 145 -25.31 -0.28 2.50
N ASN A 146 -24.67 -1.41 2.18
CA ASN A 146 -24.82 -2.67 2.93
C ASN A 146 -23.50 -3.45 3.02
N ILE A 147 -22.42 -2.77 3.40
CA ILE A 147 -21.10 -3.36 3.50
C ILE A 147 -20.94 -4.10 4.82
N ASN A 148 -20.48 -5.35 4.75
CA ASN A 148 -20.10 -6.13 5.90
C ASN A 148 -18.67 -5.77 6.36
N TYR A 149 -18.56 -4.78 7.24
CA TYR A 149 -17.28 -4.31 7.76
C TYR A 149 -16.57 -5.36 8.61
N GLU A 150 -17.30 -6.21 9.31
CA GLU A 150 -16.71 -7.29 10.12
C GLU A 150 -16.00 -8.30 9.22
N LEU A 151 -16.64 -8.71 8.13
CA LEU A 151 -16.03 -9.58 7.14
C LEU A 151 -14.84 -8.89 6.46
N LEU A 152 -14.99 -7.63 6.05
CA LEU A 152 -13.92 -6.85 5.44
C LEU A 152 -12.66 -6.82 6.34
N LEU A 153 -12.84 -6.55 7.62
CA LEU A 153 -11.73 -6.55 8.59
C LEU A 153 -11.16 -7.95 8.82
N SER A 154 -12.02 -8.99 8.87
CA SER A 154 -11.56 -10.37 9.09
C SER A 154 -10.75 -10.93 7.93
N LEU A 155 -10.95 -10.43 6.72
CA LEU A 155 -10.12 -10.76 5.54
C LEU A 155 -8.70 -10.20 5.67
N ASP A 156 -8.46 -9.27 6.58
CA ASP A 156 -7.17 -8.62 6.85
C ASP A 156 -6.46 -8.20 5.55
N PRO A 157 -7.11 -7.35 4.71
CA PRO A 157 -6.59 -7.02 3.38
C PRO A 157 -5.38 -6.11 3.47
N ASP A 158 -4.37 -6.34 2.61
CA ASP A 158 -3.25 -5.43 2.42
C ASP A 158 -3.68 -4.18 1.63
N LEU A 159 -4.70 -4.35 0.76
CA LEU A 159 -5.19 -3.30 -0.13
C LEU A 159 -6.69 -3.44 -0.35
N VAL A 160 -7.41 -2.34 -0.26
CA VAL A 160 -8.82 -2.24 -0.67
C VAL A 160 -8.94 -1.26 -1.83
N LEU A 161 -9.43 -1.73 -2.97
CA LEU A 161 -9.70 -0.92 -4.15
C LEU A 161 -11.15 -0.43 -4.12
N LEU A 162 -11.32 0.87 -4.01
CA LEU A 162 -12.61 1.54 -3.96
C LEU A 162 -12.81 2.43 -5.18
N TYR A 163 -14.07 2.60 -5.59
CA TYR A 163 -14.45 3.70 -6.48
C TYR A 163 -15.21 4.77 -5.67
N GLY A 164 -14.90 6.02 -5.92
CA GLY A 164 -15.55 7.13 -5.21
C GLY A 164 -16.70 7.71 -6.03
N VAL A 165 -17.95 7.29 -5.77
CA VAL A 165 -19.11 7.84 -6.47
C VAL A 165 -19.81 8.93 -5.64
N ASN A 166 -19.75 8.89 -4.32
CA ASN A 166 -20.30 9.93 -3.44
C ASN A 166 -19.58 9.93 -2.08
N GLY A 167 -19.41 11.13 -1.49
CA GLY A 167 -18.57 11.37 -0.32
C GLY A 167 -18.91 10.60 0.97
N ALA A 168 -20.09 10.01 1.10
CA ALA A 168 -20.51 9.31 2.33
C ALA A 168 -19.80 7.96 2.52
N SER A 169 -19.69 7.15 1.46
CA SER A 169 -19.02 5.83 1.55
C SER A 169 -17.52 5.97 1.83
N ALA A 170 -16.91 7.01 1.27
CA ALA A 170 -15.49 7.28 1.45
C ALA A 170 -15.11 7.65 2.88
N VAL A 171 -15.98 8.35 3.59
CA VAL A 171 -15.76 8.74 5.00
C VAL A 171 -15.80 7.49 5.90
N SER A 172 -16.72 6.57 5.65
CA SER A 172 -16.83 5.33 6.43
C SER A 172 -15.57 4.46 6.34
N TYR A 173 -14.96 4.36 5.15
CA TYR A 173 -13.73 3.57 4.97
C TYR A 173 -12.49 4.23 5.58
N THR A 174 -12.41 5.56 5.62
CA THR A 174 -11.28 6.26 6.23
C THR A 174 -11.25 6.15 7.76
N HIS A 175 -12.39 5.83 8.39
CA HIS A 175 -12.48 5.57 9.83
C HIS A 175 -12.14 4.12 10.21
N LEU A 176 -12.08 3.20 9.23
CA LEU A 176 -11.57 1.85 9.48
C LEU A 176 -10.04 1.90 9.52
N THR A 177 -9.46 1.25 10.51
CA THR A 177 -8.01 1.07 10.62
C THR A 177 -7.50 0.03 9.63
N LEU A 178 -7.87 0.17 8.35
CA LEU A 178 -7.37 -0.66 7.27
C LEU A 178 -5.95 -0.23 6.88
N PRO A 179 -5.05 -1.17 6.57
CA PRO A 179 -3.65 -0.86 6.29
C PRO A 179 -3.49 0.02 5.06
N THR A 180 -4.29 -0.16 4.01
CA THR A 180 -4.24 0.70 2.81
C THR A 180 -5.55 0.70 2.07
N ILE A 181 -6.10 1.89 1.80
CA ILE A 181 -7.29 2.11 0.98
C ILE A 181 -6.88 2.94 -0.22
N LEU A 182 -7.02 2.38 -1.43
CA LEU A 182 -6.77 3.08 -2.67
C LEU A 182 -8.11 3.43 -3.34
N ARG A 183 -8.32 4.72 -3.63
CA ARG A 183 -9.39 5.20 -4.49
C ARG A 183 -8.91 5.29 -5.93
N VAL A 184 -9.64 4.69 -6.80
CA VAL A 184 -9.47 4.80 -8.26
C VAL A 184 -10.61 5.59 -8.86
#